data_a73659067a2db74b050ec9b07f199b5b
#
_entry.id   a73659067a2db74b050ec9b07f199b5b
#
_cell.length_a   1.000
_cell.length_b   1.000
_cell.length_c   1.000
_cell.angle_alpha   90.00
_cell.angle_beta   90.00
_cell.angle_gamma   90.00
#
_symmetry.space_group_name_H-M   'P 1'
#
loop_
_entity.id
_entity.type
_entity.pdbx_description
1 polymer ?
#
loop_
_entity_poly.entity_id
_entity_poly.type
_entity_poly.pdbx_seq_one_letter_code
_entity_poly.pdbx_strand_id
1 'polypeptide(L)'
;KFDKLIFPITINPMELLFHEGRLYIAGLDDKAKQLLLFVIDKNLIFTISKSVFNRKKILGNYVKQLSHRFGISSAIDNKVYNIKIEFARGYAESMMNFSWHNSKRWQELPNGNYLLHLHCSIGREMIGWLVLAS
;
A
#
# COMPACT_ATOMS: atom_id res chain seq x y z
N LYS A 1 -21.10 -20.39 -10.97
CA LYS A 1 -21.59 -18.99 -10.79
C LYS A 1 -21.09 -18.50 -9.45
N PHE A 2 -20.12 -17.61 -9.47
CA PHE A 2 -19.83 -16.82 -8.29
C PHE A 2 -20.94 -15.79 -8.14
N ASP A 3 -21.80 -15.93 -7.17
CA ASP A 3 -22.73 -14.88 -6.80
C ASP A 3 -21.87 -13.67 -6.36
N LYS A 4 -21.93 -12.61 -7.14
CA LYS A 4 -21.33 -11.33 -6.74
C LYS A 4 -22.12 -10.82 -5.54
N LEU A 5 -21.59 -11.07 -4.34
CA LEU A 5 -22.06 -10.42 -3.14
C LEU A 5 -21.71 -8.92 -3.27
N ILE A 6 -22.73 -8.13 -3.59
CA ILE A 6 -22.61 -6.67 -3.62
C ILE A 6 -22.83 -6.21 -2.19
N PHE A 7 -21.72 -5.92 -1.48
CA PHE A 7 -21.79 -5.23 -0.20
C PHE A 7 -21.68 -3.73 -0.45
N PRO A 8 -22.70 -2.93 -0.15
CA PRO A 8 -22.56 -1.48 -0.20
C PRO A 8 -21.60 -1.04 0.91
N ILE A 9 -20.47 -0.46 0.51
CA ILE A 9 -19.49 0.12 1.41
C ILE A 9 -19.54 1.63 1.25
N THR A 10 -19.62 2.35 2.35
CA THR A 10 -19.53 3.80 2.36
C THR A 10 -18.14 4.22 2.74
N ILE A 11 -17.49 5.00 1.88
CA ILE A 11 -16.16 5.55 2.12
C ILE A 11 -16.20 7.08 2.13
N ASN A 12 -15.31 7.66 2.90
CA ASN A 12 -14.97 9.07 2.83
C ASN A 12 -13.78 9.23 1.88
N PRO A 13 -14.00 9.66 0.62
CA PRO A 13 -12.93 9.68 -0.38
C PRO A 13 -11.89 10.73 -0.03
N MET A 14 -10.62 10.35 -0.12
CA MET A 14 -9.49 11.21 0.22
C MET A 14 -8.71 11.66 -1.00
N GLU A 15 -8.39 10.74 -1.92
CA GLU A 15 -7.65 11.08 -3.14
C GLU A 15 -7.78 10.00 -4.22
N LEU A 16 -7.34 10.34 -5.42
CA LEU A 16 -7.12 9.42 -6.52
C LEU A 16 -5.63 9.05 -6.54
N LEU A 17 -5.35 7.74 -6.65
CA LEU A 17 -3.99 7.22 -6.71
C LEU A 17 -3.78 6.49 -8.03
N PHE A 18 -2.66 6.78 -8.70
CA PHE A 18 -2.22 6.03 -9.86
C PHE A 18 -1.06 5.11 -9.45
N HIS A 19 -1.22 3.82 -9.66
CA HIS A 19 -0.24 2.82 -9.26
C HIS A 19 -0.23 1.65 -10.25
N GLU A 20 0.94 1.33 -10.76
CA GLU A 20 1.16 0.23 -11.71
C GLU A 20 0.15 0.20 -12.88
N GLY A 21 -0.05 1.35 -13.50
CA GLY A 21 -0.93 1.50 -14.66
C GLY A 21 -2.42 1.53 -14.36
N ARG A 22 -2.83 1.59 -13.10
CA ARG A 22 -4.23 1.64 -12.68
C ARG A 22 -4.52 2.86 -11.83
N LEU A 23 -5.72 3.39 -12.00
CA LEU A 23 -6.25 4.47 -11.18
C LEU A 23 -7.12 3.91 -10.07
N TYR A 24 -6.90 4.38 -8.84
CA TYR A 24 -7.64 3.97 -7.65
C TYR A 24 -8.30 5.17 -6.99
N ILE A 25 -9.47 4.94 -6.42
CA ILE A 25 -10.03 5.85 -5.41
C ILE A 25 -9.65 5.32 -4.03
N ALA A 26 -9.03 6.18 -3.23
CA ALA A 26 -8.62 5.88 -1.87
C ALA A 26 -9.48 6.66 -0.88
N GLY A 27 -9.90 6.00 0.18
CA GLY A 27 -10.68 6.64 1.23
C GLY A 27 -10.71 5.82 2.51
N LEU A 28 -11.30 6.38 3.54
CA LEU A 28 -11.53 5.68 4.79
C LEU A 28 -12.96 5.16 4.85
N ASP A 29 -13.11 3.91 5.25
CA ASP A 29 -14.42 3.36 5.57
C ASP A 29 -15.10 4.22 6.63
N ASP A 30 -16.39 4.54 6.41
CA ASP A 30 -17.11 5.46 7.28
C ASP A 30 -17.28 4.94 8.72
N LYS A 31 -17.42 3.64 8.88
CA LYS A 31 -17.61 2.99 10.18
C LYS A 31 -16.28 2.61 10.84
N ALA A 32 -15.48 1.79 10.17
CA ALA A 32 -14.26 1.22 10.72
C ALA A 32 -13.06 2.17 10.64
N LYS A 33 -13.14 3.25 9.86
CA LYS A 33 -12.05 4.21 9.62
C LYS A 33 -10.79 3.55 9.05
N GLN A 34 -10.96 2.44 8.35
CA GLN A 34 -9.87 1.73 7.67
C GLN A 34 -9.69 2.24 6.25
N LEU A 35 -8.43 2.30 5.82
CA LEU A 35 -8.08 2.65 4.46
C LEU A 35 -8.54 1.56 3.48
N LEU A 36 -9.32 1.98 2.50
CA LEU A 36 -9.77 1.16 1.39
C LEU A 36 -9.37 1.80 0.07
N LEU A 37 -8.95 0.98 -0.88
CA LEU A 37 -8.66 1.38 -2.24
C LEU A 37 -9.49 0.55 -3.20
N PHE A 38 -10.13 1.22 -4.15
CA PHE A 38 -10.92 0.58 -5.20
C PHE A 38 -10.36 0.98 -6.56
N VAL A 39 -10.11 -0.01 -7.42
CA VAL A 39 -9.72 0.26 -8.80
C VAL A 39 -10.89 0.90 -9.55
N ILE A 40 -10.62 1.98 -10.25
CA ILE A 40 -11.61 2.65 -11.09
C ILE A 40 -11.59 1.97 -12.46
N ASP A 41 -12.56 1.12 -12.70
CA ASP A 41 -12.77 0.44 -13.96
C ASP A 41 -14.27 0.35 -14.30
N LYS A 42 -14.60 -0.33 -15.40
CA LYS A 42 -16.00 -0.50 -15.84
C LYS A 42 -16.89 -1.29 -14.87
N ASN A 43 -16.32 -1.99 -13.91
CA ASN A 43 -17.06 -2.79 -12.94
C ASN A 43 -17.37 -2.02 -11.65
N LEU A 44 -16.75 -0.86 -11.46
CA LEU A 44 -16.99 -0.01 -10.29
C LEU A 44 -18.31 0.76 -10.45
N ILE A 45 -19.22 0.52 -9.54
CA ILE A 45 -20.49 1.26 -9.43
C ILE A 45 -20.45 2.04 -8.14
N PHE A 46 -20.65 3.35 -8.21
CA PHE A 46 -20.71 4.20 -7.02
C PHE A 46 -21.81 5.23 -7.12
N THR A 47 -22.29 5.63 -5.96
CA THR A 47 -23.27 6.72 -5.80
C THR A 47 -22.74 7.73 -4.80
N ILE A 48 -23.13 8.98 -4.96
CA ILE A 48 -22.76 10.06 -4.04
C ILE A 48 -23.85 10.20 -3.00
N SER A 49 -23.46 10.02 -1.74
CA SER A 49 -24.34 10.24 -0.60
C SER A 49 -24.55 11.74 -0.35
N LYS A 50 -25.69 12.09 0.28
CA LYS A 50 -25.95 13.44 0.76
C LYS A 50 -25.18 13.80 2.04
N SER A 51 -24.59 12.80 2.72
CA SER A 51 -23.77 13.03 3.91
C SER A 51 -22.46 13.73 3.54
N VAL A 52 -21.97 14.53 4.46
CA VAL A 52 -20.68 15.20 4.34
C VAL A 52 -19.75 14.76 5.47
N PHE A 53 -18.45 14.85 5.24
CA PHE A 53 -17.45 14.54 6.26
C PHE A 53 -16.39 15.66 6.34
N ASN A 54 -15.72 15.75 7.47
CA ASN A 54 -14.65 16.71 7.65
C ASN A 54 -13.31 16.07 7.26
N ARG A 55 -12.81 16.40 6.05
CA ARG A 55 -11.57 15.85 5.51
C ARG A 55 -10.38 16.12 6.43
N LYS A 56 -10.27 17.32 7.00
CA LYS A 56 -9.16 17.69 7.90
C LYS A 56 -9.10 16.79 9.14
N LYS A 57 -10.26 16.38 9.64
CA LYS A 57 -10.35 15.55 10.85
C LYS A 57 -9.82 14.14 10.67
N ILE A 58 -9.92 13.58 9.46
CA ILE A 58 -9.51 12.21 9.16
C ILE A 58 -8.22 12.12 8.34
N LEU A 59 -7.70 13.24 7.87
CA LEU A 59 -6.50 13.27 7.03
C LEU A 59 -5.28 12.62 7.68
N GLY A 60 -5.04 12.89 8.96
CA GLY A 60 -3.93 12.30 9.69
C GLY A 60 -3.99 10.77 9.76
N ASN A 61 -5.17 10.22 10.03
CA ASN A 61 -5.39 8.78 10.03
C ASN A 61 -5.20 8.17 8.64
N TYR A 62 -5.72 8.80 7.60
CA TYR A 62 -5.54 8.37 6.23
C TYR A 62 -4.06 8.33 5.81
N VAL A 63 -3.32 9.41 6.03
CA VAL A 63 -1.89 9.50 5.71
C VAL A 63 -1.09 8.45 6.48
N LYS A 64 -1.37 8.25 7.76
CA LYS A 64 -0.71 7.24 8.58
C LYS A 64 -0.93 5.83 8.02
N GLN A 65 -2.15 5.46 7.71
CA GLN A 65 -2.45 4.13 7.17
C GLN A 65 -1.82 3.90 5.80
N LEU A 66 -1.88 4.90 4.90
CA LEU A 66 -1.26 4.81 3.58
C LEU A 66 0.26 4.70 3.68
N SER A 67 0.90 5.47 4.56
CA SER A 67 2.35 5.49 4.74
C SER A 67 2.92 4.18 5.29
N HIS A 68 2.11 3.35 5.94
CA HIS A 68 2.55 2.05 6.44
C HIS A 68 2.58 0.97 5.37
N ARG A 69 1.95 1.17 4.22
CA ARG A 69 1.86 0.16 3.16
C ARG A 69 3.14 0.13 2.32
N PHE A 70 3.58 -1.07 2.00
CA PHE A 70 4.52 -1.28 0.90
C PHE A 70 3.72 -1.25 -0.41
N GLY A 71 3.99 -0.27 -1.27
CA GLY A 71 3.10 0.03 -2.38
C GLY A 71 1.73 0.48 -1.88
N ILE A 72 0.67 -0.11 -2.40
CA ILE A 72 -0.71 0.21 -2.01
C ILE A 72 -1.49 -0.99 -1.45
N SER A 73 -0.91 -2.18 -1.46
CA SER A 73 -1.63 -3.38 -1.02
C SER A 73 -1.90 -3.38 0.49
N SER A 74 -3.03 -3.94 0.86
CA SER A 74 -3.39 -4.12 2.27
C SER A 74 -2.39 -5.00 2.99
N ALA A 75 -2.15 -4.72 4.27
CA ALA A 75 -1.36 -5.57 5.14
C ALA A 75 -2.05 -6.93 5.36
N ILE A 76 -1.24 -7.97 5.53
CA ILE A 76 -1.75 -9.31 5.91
C ILE A 76 -2.35 -9.27 7.31
N ASP A 77 -1.75 -8.46 8.23
CA ASP A 77 -2.12 -8.41 9.63
C ASP A 77 -2.09 -6.97 10.10
N ASN A 78 -2.54 -6.03 9.93
CA ASN A 78 -2.55 -4.63 10.43
C ASN A 78 -1.35 -4.21 11.31
N LYS A 79 -0.17 -4.86 11.11
CA LYS A 79 1.05 -4.57 11.86
C LYS A 79 2.11 -3.95 10.96
N VAL A 80 3.01 -3.19 11.58
CA VAL A 80 4.19 -2.60 10.95
C VAL A 80 5.42 -3.31 11.50
N TYR A 81 6.32 -3.70 10.60
CA TYR A 81 7.51 -4.48 10.93
C TYR A 81 8.79 -3.73 10.55
N ASN A 82 9.84 -3.97 11.33
CA ASN A 82 11.20 -3.68 10.90
C ASN A 82 11.71 -4.86 10.08
N ILE A 83 11.86 -4.65 8.79
CA ILE A 83 12.19 -5.68 7.83
C ILE A 83 13.63 -5.46 7.37
N LYS A 84 14.40 -6.56 7.32
CA LYS A 84 15.76 -6.57 6.81
C LYS A 84 15.88 -7.66 5.76
N ILE A 85 16.35 -7.30 4.58
CA ILE A 85 16.52 -8.25 3.46
C ILE A 85 17.92 -8.10 2.90
N GLU A 86 18.68 -9.19 2.88
CA GLU A 86 20.00 -9.22 2.28
C GLU A 86 19.91 -9.56 0.80
N PHE A 87 20.56 -8.75 -0.02
CA PHE A 87 20.66 -8.94 -1.46
C PHE A 87 22.13 -9.07 -1.89
N ALA A 88 22.36 -9.94 -2.86
CA ALA A 88 23.63 -9.96 -3.59
C ALA A 88 23.90 -8.60 -4.24
N ARG A 89 25.18 -8.19 -4.24
CA ARG A 89 25.61 -6.85 -4.69
C ARG A 89 25.03 -6.44 -6.05
N GLY A 90 25.21 -7.27 -7.06
CA GLY A 90 24.80 -6.93 -8.41
C GLY A 90 23.27 -6.70 -8.53
N TYR A 91 22.49 -7.48 -7.79
CA TYR A 91 21.04 -7.30 -7.75
C TYR A 91 20.65 -6.02 -7.00
N ALA A 92 21.26 -5.79 -5.83
CA ALA A 92 21.01 -4.59 -5.03
C ALA A 92 21.31 -3.30 -5.80
N GLU A 93 22.42 -3.24 -6.50
CA GLU A 93 22.82 -2.06 -7.30
C GLU A 93 21.78 -1.71 -8.37
N SER A 94 21.19 -2.72 -9.02
CA SER A 94 20.11 -2.50 -9.99
C SER A 94 18.80 -2.01 -9.37
N MET A 95 18.62 -2.27 -8.08
CA MET A 95 17.36 -1.99 -7.36
C MET A 95 17.39 -0.70 -6.52
N MET A 96 18.58 -0.11 -6.31
CA MET A 96 18.71 1.04 -5.39
C MET A 96 17.92 2.27 -5.79
N ASN A 97 17.65 2.45 -7.08
CA ASN A 97 16.90 3.58 -7.60
C ASN A 97 15.38 3.42 -7.49
N PHE A 98 14.89 2.22 -7.17
CA PHE A 98 13.46 2.00 -6.99
C PHE A 98 13.00 2.46 -5.62
N SER A 99 11.83 3.06 -5.58
CA SER A 99 11.24 3.62 -4.37
C SER A 99 9.93 2.89 -4.05
N TRP A 100 10.01 1.84 -3.22
CA TRP A 100 8.83 1.09 -2.78
C TRP A 100 8.19 1.66 -1.53
N HIS A 101 9.03 2.24 -0.66
CA HIS A 101 8.58 2.79 0.61
C HIS A 101 9.55 3.87 1.11
N ASN A 102 9.01 4.90 1.76
CA ASN A 102 9.80 6.05 2.22
C ASN A 102 10.83 5.69 3.30
N SER A 103 10.61 4.59 4.05
CA SER A 103 11.57 4.13 5.07
C SER A 103 12.76 3.39 4.50
N LYS A 104 12.83 3.18 3.20
CA LYS A 104 13.91 2.47 2.52
C LYS A 104 15.28 3.01 2.89
N ARG A 105 16.16 2.12 3.36
CA ARG A 105 17.57 2.43 3.66
C ARG A 105 18.45 1.25 3.29
N TRP A 106 19.48 1.49 2.51
CA TRP A 106 20.47 0.49 2.14
C TRP A 106 21.72 0.57 3.02
N GLN A 107 22.27 -0.57 3.36
CA GLN A 107 23.50 -0.72 4.11
C GLN A 107 24.42 -1.73 3.42
N GLU A 108 25.65 -1.33 3.11
CA GLU A 108 26.65 -2.26 2.62
C GLU A 108 27.15 -3.14 3.75
N LEU A 109 27.25 -4.44 3.50
CA LEU A 109 27.75 -5.43 4.45
C LEU A 109 29.22 -5.75 4.20
N PRO A 110 29.96 -6.26 5.23
CA PRO A 110 31.38 -6.63 5.06
C PRO A 110 31.65 -7.66 3.98
N ASN A 111 30.68 -8.53 3.66
CA ASN A 111 30.79 -9.52 2.58
C ASN A 111 30.55 -8.95 1.18
N GLY A 112 30.31 -7.65 1.05
CA GLY A 112 30.02 -6.97 -0.20
C GLY A 112 28.55 -6.99 -0.64
N ASN A 113 27.69 -7.71 0.06
CA ASN A 113 26.25 -7.68 -0.15
C ASN A 113 25.64 -6.40 0.46
N TYR A 114 24.36 -6.19 0.20
CA TYR A 114 23.61 -5.07 0.74
C TYR A 114 22.41 -5.53 1.55
N LEU A 115 22.18 -4.85 2.65
CA LEU A 115 21.00 -5.04 3.50
C LEU A 115 20.03 -3.91 3.26
N LEU A 116 18.82 -4.27 2.82
CA LEU A 116 17.69 -3.34 2.70
C LEU A 116 16.94 -3.32 4.04
N HIS A 117 16.82 -2.13 4.62
CA HIS A 117 15.98 -1.89 5.77
C HIS A 117 14.67 -1.24 5.35
N LEU A 118 13.56 -1.77 5.83
CA LEU A 118 12.23 -1.22 5.66
C LEU A 118 11.49 -1.18 6.99
N HIS A 119 10.61 -0.20 7.16
CA HIS A 119 9.69 -0.11 8.28
C HIS A 119 8.28 0.10 7.72
N CYS A 120 7.57 -0.99 7.49
CA CYS A 120 6.26 -0.97 6.85
C CYS A 120 5.47 -2.25 7.12
N SER A 121 4.23 -2.28 6.67
CA SER A 121 3.41 -3.48 6.72
C SER A 121 3.81 -4.46 5.61
N ILE A 122 3.51 -5.74 5.82
CA ILE A 122 3.72 -6.80 4.83
C ILE A 122 2.40 -7.05 4.10
N GLY A 123 2.42 -6.90 2.79
CA GLY A 123 1.29 -7.14 1.91
C GLY A 123 1.65 -7.91 0.66
N ARG A 124 0.67 -8.11 -0.21
CA ARG A 124 0.84 -8.93 -1.42
C ARG A 124 1.92 -8.41 -2.37
N GLU A 125 2.06 -7.10 -2.51
CA GLU A 125 3.06 -6.51 -3.38
C GLU A 125 4.49 -6.82 -2.92
N MET A 126 4.75 -6.72 -1.61
CA MET A 126 6.06 -7.08 -1.06
C MET A 126 6.36 -8.56 -1.27
N ILE A 127 5.40 -9.44 -1.00
CA ILE A 127 5.57 -10.88 -1.18
C ILE A 127 5.84 -11.20 -2.65
N GLY A 128 5.06 -10.64 -3.56
CA GLY A 128 5.25 -10.82 -4.99
C GLY A 128 6.62 -10.34 -5.46
N TRP A 129 7.05 -9.18 -5.00
CA TRP A 129 8.37 -8.65 -5.29
C TRP A 129 9.49 -9.56 -4.79
N LEU A 130 9.41 -10.05 -3.55
CA LEU A 130 10.41 -10.95 -2.98
C LEU A 130 10.50 -12.29 -3.72
N VAL A 131 9.35 -12.83 -4.14
CA VAL A 131 9.31 -14.07 -4.95
C VAL A 131 10.00 -13.86 -6.30
N LEU A 132 9.78 -12.73 -6.97
CA LEU A 132 10.45 -12.40 -8.23
C LEU A 132 11.94 -12.11 -8.07
N ALA A 133 12.35 -11.66 -6.89
CA ALA A 133 13.74 -11.33 -6.57
C ALA A 133 14.58 -12.53 -6.09
N SER A 134 13.94 -13.64 -5.80
CA SER A 134 14.61 -14.85 -5.27
C SER A 134 15.27 -15.72 -6.33
#